data_b52b3ba1000094c714cd4ba8c2c282fe
#
_entry.id   b52b3ba1000094c714cd4ba8c2c282fe
#
_cell.length_a   1.000
_cell.length_b   1.000
_cell.length_c   1.000
_cell.angle_alpha   90.00
_cell.angle_beta   90.00
_cell.angle_gamma   90.00
#
_symmetry.space_group_name_H-M   'P 1'
#
loop_
_entity.id
_entity.type
_entity.pdbx_description
1 polymer ?
#
loop_
_entity_poly.entity_id
_entity_poly.type
_entity_poly.pdbx_seq_one_letter_code
_entity_poly.pdbx_strand_id
1 'polypeptide(L)'
;MNKELLKHAQEYIEKMAQGINPITGEVVPEDDTLNNIKITRCLYYVNDVLKEVIAKGIKGNKNKGIPFNLTIDELNNYELTEELPLSKIVKKINDLKNNLDMNDLKLKDVYNWLLENDILKIEVINNRNCKRPTELGKSMGIAVRRINNNLETYDIVFYSIEFQKFIIDNFNSLLEYIRGI
;
A
#
# COMPACT_ATOMS: atom_id res chain seq x y z
N MET A 1 -1.30 13.90 -0.36
CA MET A 1 -1.66 15.16 -1.04
C MET A 1 -2.03 16.17 0.02
N ASN A 2 -1.50 17.39 -0.06
CA ASN A 2 -1.75 18.45 0.94
C ASN A 2 -3.15 19.06 0.69
N LYS A 3 -4.08 18.86 1.62
CA LYS A 3 -5.48 19.29 1.52
C LYS A 3 -5.62 20.83 1.54
N GLU A 4 -4.70 21.53 2.19
CA GLU A 4 -4.70 23.00 2.23
C GLU A 4 -4.29 23.60 0.88
N LEU A 5 -3.22 23.05 0.27
CA LEU A 5 -2.83 23.45 -1.08
C LEU A 5 -3.93 23.21 -2.11
N LEU A 6 -4.68 22.11 -1.96
CA LEU A 6 -5.78 21.80 -2.86
C LEU A 6 -6.94 22.78 -2.72
N LYS A 7 -7.29 23.17 -1.48
CA LYS A 7 -8.30 24.20 -1.22
C LYS A 7 -7.88 25.55 -1.81
N HIS A 8 -6.63 25.93 -1.61
CA HIS A 8 -6.10 27.18 -2.15
C HIS A 8 -6.14 27.21 -3.68
N ALA A 9 -5.75 26.12 -4.34
CA ALA A 9 -5.86 25.98 -5.79
C ALA A 9 -7.33 26.08 -6.26
N GLN A 10 -8.27 25.46 -5.56
CA GLN A 10 -9.68 25.51 -5.86
C GLN A 10 -10.23 26.93 -5.77
N GLU A 11 -9.88 27.68 -4.73
CA GLU A 11 -10.29 29.09 -4.56
C GLU A 11 -9.78 29.97 -5.70
N TYR A 12 -8.56 29.73 -6.20
CA TYR A 12 -8.01 30.47 -7.34
C TYR A 12 -8.75 30.14 -8.63
N ILE A 13 -9.00 28.88 -8.90
CA ILE A 13 -9.77 28.42 -10.07
C ILE A 13 -11.20 28.97 -10.05
N GLU A 14 -11.83 29.01 -8.88
CA GLU A 14 -13.19 29.55 -8.72
C GLU A 14 -13.25 31.04 -9.06
N LYS A 15 -12.32 31.84 -8.55
CA LYS A 15 -12.21 33.27 -8.86
C LYS A 15 -11.99 33.47 -10.36
N MET A 16 -11.06 32.78 -10.98
CA MET A 16 -10.82 32.86 -12.42
C MET A 16 -12.04 32.48 -13.25
N ALA A 17 -12.79 31.43 -12.84
CA ALA A 17 -14.04 31.03 -13.49
C ALA A 17 -15.13 32.12 -13.40
N GLN A 18 -15.09 32.94 -12.35
CA GLN A 18 -15.99 34.08 -12.14
C GLN A 18 -15.52 35.38 -12.84
N GLY A 19 -14.41 35.33 -13.57
CA GLY A 19 -13.83 36.50 -14.21
C GLY A 19 -13.17 37.44 -13.22
N ILE A 20 -12.65 36.94 -12.11
CA ILE A 20 -11.94 37.70 -11.07
C ILE A 20 -10.48 37.29 -11.08
N ASN A 21 -9.58 38.28 -11.07
CA ASN A 21 -8.15 38.03 -10.90
C ASN A 21 -7.90 37.49 -9.47
N PRO A 22 -7.39 36.28 -9.30
CA PRO A 22 -7.25 35.68 -7.97
C PRO A 22 -6.20 36.35 -7.09
N ILE A 23 -5.30 37.16 -7.68
CA ILE A 23 -4.20 37.82 -6.98
C ILE A 23 -4.66 39.22 -6.53
N THR A 24 -5.24 40.02 -7.45
CA THR A 24 -5.65 41.39 -7.15
C THR A 24 -7.08 41.52 -6.61
N GLY A 25 -7.93 40.51 -6.89
CA GLY A 25 -9.35 40.53 -6.55
C GLY A 25 -10.21 41.41 -7.47
N GLU A 26 -9.64 41.99 -8.52
CA GLU A 26 -10.34 42.83 -9.47
C GLU A 26 -11.04 42.04 -10.57
N VAL A 27 -12.09 42.62 -11.15
CA VAL A 27 -12.77 42.00 -12.30
C VAL A 27 -11.83 42.07 -13.52
N VAL A 28 -11.71 40.97 -14.20
CA VAL A 28 -10.86 40.82 -15.39
C VAL A 28 -11.50 41.58 -16.56
N PRO A 29 -10.74 42.35 -17.38
CA PRO A 29 -11.23 43.05 -18.55
C PRO A 29 -11.99 42.16 -19.54
N GLU A 30 -12.98 42.71 -20.26
CA GLU A 30 -13.85 41.93 -21.17
C GLU A 30 -13.06 41.28 -22.32
N ASP A 31 -11.95 41.87 -22.74
CA ASP A 31 -11.06 41.37 -23.79
C ASP A 31 -10.01 40.34 -23.29
N ASP A 32 -9.98 40.09 -22.00
CA ASP A 32 -9.04 39.09 -21.43
C ASP A 32 -9.41 37.69 -21.83
N THR A 33 -8.39 36.85 -21.98
CA THR A 33 -8.52 35.43 -22.33
C THR A 33 -9.34 34.66 -21.32
N LEU A 34 -9.36 35.04 -20.04
CA LEU A 34 -10.17 34.40 -18.99
C LEU A 34 -11.67 34.61 -19.20
N ASN A 35 -12.08 35.70 -19.89
CA ASN A 35 -13.49 35.94 -20.25
C ASN A 35 -13.96 35.19 -21.49
N ASN A 36 -13.08 34.40 -22.11
CA ASN A 36 -13.48 33.52 -23.20
C ASN A 36 -14.39 32.41 -22.68
N ILE A 37 -15.60 32.28 -23.26
CA ILE A 37 -16.63 31.31 -22.81
C ILE A 37 -16.15 29.85 -22.75
N LYS A 38 -15.23 29.47 -23.65
CA LYS A 38 -14.67 28.12 -23.64
C LYS A 38 -13.73 27.91 -22.47
N ILE A 39 -12.95 28.92 -22.12
CA ILE A 39 -12.04 28.89 -20.97
C ILE A 39 -12.82 28.92 -19.67
N THR A 40 -13.79 29.80 -19.55
CA THR A 40 -14.68 29.91 -18.40
C THR A 40 -15.38 28.59 -18.10
N ARG A 41 -15.93 27.91 -19.12
CA ARG A 41 -16.56 26.58 -18.97
C ARG A 41 -15.58 25.53 -18.50
N CYS A 42 -14.35 25.55 -19.02
CA CYS A 42 -13.29 24.63 -18.58
C CYS A 42 -12.91 24.87 -17.10
N LEU A 43 -12.79 26.11 -16.69
CA LEU A 43 -12.47 26.49 -15.31
C LEU A 43 -13.60 26.07 -14.34
N TYR A 44 -14.87 26.26 -14.70
CA TYR A 44 -16.01 25.74 -13.90
C TYR A 44 -15.96 24.23 -13.75
N TYR A 45 -15.70 23.49 -14.83
CA TYR A 45 -15.56 22.04 -14.76
C TYR A 45 -14.44 21.60 -13.83
N VAL A 46 -13.26 22.24 -13.94
CA VAL A 46 -12.11 21.95 -13.06
C VAL A 46 -12.45 22.28 -11.61
N ASN A 47 -13.11 23.42 -11.37
CA ASN A 47 -13.56 23.82 -10.04
C ASN A 47 -14.50 22.78 -9.40
N ASP A 48 -15.46 22.28 -10.15
CA ASP A 48 -16.41 21.24 -9.67
C ASP A 48 -15.69 19.93 -9.32
N VAL A 49 -14.74 19.50 -10.16
CA VAL A 49 -13.89 18.33 -9.89
C VAL A 49 -13.07 18.54 -8.60
N LEU A 50 -12.47 19.72 -8.43
CA LEU A 50 -11.71 20.04 -7.22
C LEU A 50 -12.59 20.05 -5.96
N LYS A 51 -13.80 20.64 -6.04
CA LYS A 51 -14.78 20.61 -4.94
C LYS A 51 -15.16 19.19 -4.55
N GLU A 52 -15.39 18.33 -5.54
CA GLU A 52 -15.72 16.93 -5.30
C GLU A 52 -14.54 16.18 -4.64
N VAL A 53 -13.32 16.40 -5.10
CA VAL A 53 -12.10 15.82 -4.53
C VAL A 53 -11.86 16.30 -3.09
N ILE A 54 -12.10 17.59 -2.80
CA ILE A 54 -11.95 18.15 -1.45
C ILE A 54 -13.00 17.57 -0.49
N ALA A 55 -14.24 17.42 -0.95
CA ALA A 55 -15.36 16.92 -0.14
C ALA A 55 -15.28 15.43 0.14
N LYS A 56 -14.99 14.63 -0.88
CA LYS A 56 -15.02 13.15 -0.80
C LYS A 56 -13.63 12.55 -0.56
N GLY A 57 -12.58 13.36 -0.60
CA GLY A 57 -11.21 12.90 -0.80
C GLY A 57 -11.01 12.39 -2.23
N ILE A 58 -9.77 12.22 -2.65
CA ILE A 58 -9.52 11.45 -3.87
C ILE A 58 -9.94 10.01 -3.52
N LYS A 59 -11.16 9.65 -3.90
CA LYS A 59 -11.41 8.26 -4.26
C LYS A 59 -10.59 8.07 -5.55
N GLY A 60 -9.29 7.83 -5.39
CA GLY A 60 -8.57 7.24 -6.49
C GLY A 60 -9.47 6.09 -6.91
N ASN A 61 -9.95 6.07 -8.15
CA ASN A 61 -10.10 4.79 -8.79
C ASN A 61 -8.86 4.06 -8.31
N LYS A 62 -9.03 3.03 -7.51
CA LYS A 62 -8.01 2.02 -7.38
C LYS A 62 -7.90 1.51 -8.81
N ASN A 63 -7.12 2.20 -9.62
CA ASN A 63 -6.51 1.60 -10.78
C ASN A 63 -6.07 0.28 -10.19
N LYS A 64 -6.63 -0.82 -10.69
CA LYS A 64 -6.14 -2.14 -10.29
C LYS A 64 -4.67 -2.04 -10.61
N GLY A 65 -3.86 -1.71 -9.58
CA GLY A 65 -2.43 -1.50 -9.76
C GLY A 65 -1.90 -2.74 -10.46
N ILE A 66 -0.81 -2.64 -11.13
CA ILE A 66 -0.17 -3.80 -11.76
C ILE A 66 -0.09 -4.90 -10.70
N PRO A 67 -0.58 -6.11 -10.97
CA PRO A 67 -0.49 -7.22 -10.01
C PRO A 67 0.93 -7.36 -9.50
N PHE A 68 1.07 -7.65 -8.22
CA PHE A 68 2.39 -7.87 -7.60
C PHE A 68 3.16 -8.96 -8.36
N ASN A 69 4.36 -8.64 -8.82
CA ASN A 69 5.23 -9.56 -9.55
C ASN A 69 6.67 -9.04 -9.53
N LEU A 70 7.52 -9.61 -8.68
CA LEU A 70 8.95 -9.32 -8.70
C LEU A 70 9.66 -10.24 -9.70
N THR A 71 10.65 -9.68 -10.37
CA THR A 71 11.57 -10.43 -11.21
C THR A 71 12.61 -11.18 -10.36
N ILE A 72 13.28 -12.17 -10.92
CA ILE A 72 14.37 -12.90 -10.26
C ILE A 72 15.49 -11.93 -9.87
N ASP A 73 15.80 -10.96 -10.72
CA ASP A 73 16.84 -9.97 -10.45
C ASP A 73 16.50 -9.07 -9.26
N GLU A 74 15.23 -8.67 -9.12
CA GLU A 74 14.76 -7.93 -7.95
C GLU A 74 14.84 -8.79 -6.69
N LEU A 75 14.44 -10.06 -6.74
CA LEU A 75 14.52 -10.99 -5.62
C LEU A 75 15.95 -11.29 -5.17
N ASN A 76 16.91 -11.32 -6.09
CA ASN A 76 18.33 -11.51 -5.78
C ASN A 76 18.90 -10.39 -4.89
N ASN A 77 18.25 -9.24 -4.83
CA ASN A 77 18.61 -8.14 -3.93
C ASN A 77 18.04 -8.33 -2.50
N TYR A 78 17.34 -9.44 -2.22
CA TYR A 78 16.85 -9.71 -0.87
C TYR A 78 17.99 -10.08 0.07
N GLU A 79 18.24 -9.24 1.06
CA GLU A 79 19.30 -9.46 2.05
C GLU A 79 18.81 -10.34 3.21
N LEU A 80 19.46 -11.50 3.38
CA LEU A 80 19.25 -12.42 4.49
C LEU A 80 20.19 -12.03 5.65
N THR A 81 19.70 -11.27 6.62
CA THR A 81 20.55 -10.71 7.69
C THR A 81 20.25 -11.27 9.08
N GLU A 82 18.99 -11.45 9.43
CA GLU A 82 18.54 -11.83 10.77
C GLU A 82 17.19 -12.53 10.74
N GLU A 83 16.80 -13.15 11.85
CA GLU A 83 15.44 -13.68 12.02
C GLU A 83 14.43 -12.53 12.13
N LEU A 84 13.34 -12.61 11.39
CA LEU A 84 12.34 -11.54 11.31
C LEU A 84 10.91 -12.07 11.50
N PRO A 85 10.00 -11.26 12.05
CA PRO A 85 8.57 -11.50 11.94
C PRO A 85 8.11 -11.39 10.47
N LEU A 86 7.08 -12.15 10.07
CA LEU A 86 6.60 -12.19 8.68
C LEU A 86 6.24 -10.80 8.11
N SER A 87 5.72 -9.92 8.94
CA SER A 87 5.41 -8.55 8.53
C SER A 87 6.63 -7.76 8.06
N LYS A 88 7.80 -7.99 8.67
CA LYS A 88 9.06 -7.37 8.27
C LYS A 88 9.61 -8.00 7.00
N ILE A 89 9.48 -9.33 6.86
CA ILE A 89 9.86 -10.05 5.63
C ILE A 89 9.05 -9.53 4.44
N VAL A 90 7.72 -9.47 4.57
CA VAL A 90 6.84 -8.94 3.52
C VAL A 90 7.15 -7.48 3.20
N LYS A 91 7.49 -6.67 4.20
CA LYS A 91 7.93 -5.30 3.96
C LYS A 91 9.23 -5.26 3.15
N LYS A 92 10.26 -6.02 3.54
CA LYS A 92 11.52 -6.12 2.78
C LYS A 92 11.29 -6.55 1.33
N ILE A 93 10.40 -7.53 1.09
CA ILE A 93 10.03 -7.96 -0.26
C ILE A 93 9.38 -6.81 -1.04
N ASN A 94 8.46 -6.07 -0.43
CA ASN A 94 7.81 -4.93 -1.08
C ASN A 94 8.79 -3.78 -1.37
N ASP A 95 9.80 -3.60 -0.53
CA ASP A 95 10.82 -2.55 -0.71
C ASP A 95 11.76 -2.86 -1.90
N LEU A 96 11.75 -4.10 -2.45
CA LEU A 96 12.49 -4.46 -3.67
C LEU A 96 11.83 -4.01 -4.97
N LYS A 97 10.57 -3.58 -4.92
CA LYS A 97 9.85 -3.16 -6.12
C LYS A 97 10.49 -1.94 -6.77
N ASN A 98 10.79 -2.03 -8.05
CA ASN A 98 11.22 -0.90 -8.86
C ASN A 98 10.03 -0.12 -9.47
N ASN A 99 8.86 -0.76 -9.60
CA ASN A 99 7.66 -0.15 -10.18
C ASN A 99 6.70 0.32 -9.07
N LEU A 100 6.53 1.63 -8.96
CA LEU A 100 5.65 2.26 -7.97
C LEU A 100 4.15 1.99 -8.21
N ASP A 101 3.77 1.67 -9.45
CA ASP A 101 2.38 1.34 -9.80
C ASP A 101 2.03 -0.13 -9.48
N MET A 102 3.02 -0.94 -9.11
CA MET A 102 2.82 -2.32 -8.69
C MET A 102 2.17 -2.38 -7.31
N ASN A 103 1.11 -3.17 -7.18
CA ASN A 103 0.48 -3.45 -5.89
C ASN A 103 1.48 -4.05 -4.91
N ASP A 104 1.21 -3.91 -3.62
CA ASP A 104 2.02 -4.57 -2.59
C ASP A 104 1.63 -6.04 -2.44
N LEU A 105 2.63 -6.88 -2.14
CA LEU A 105 2.42 -8.20 -1.56
C LEU A 105 1.73 -8.03 -0.20
N LYS A 106 0.56 -8.63 -0.04
CA LYS A 106 -0.19 -8.52 1.20
C LYS A 106 0.25 -9.58 2.20
N LEU A 107 0.49 -9.16 3.41
CA LEU A 107 0.82 -10.07 4.52
C LEU A 107 -0.21 -11.20 4.68
N LYS A 108 -1.49 -10.91 4.45
CA LYS A 108 -2.57 -11.90 4.51
C LYS A 108 -2.39 -13.01 3.49
N ASP A 109 -1.96 -12.69 2.28
CA ASP A 109 -1.82 -13.68 1.20
C ASP A 109 -0.66 -14.63 1.50
N VAL A 110 0.46 -14.12 2.03
CA VAL A 110 1.58 -14.96 2.48
C VAL A 110 1.17 -15.86 3.66
N TYR A 111 0.41 -15.34 4.63
CA TYR A 111 -0.12 -16.17 5.71
C TYR A 111 -1.02 -17.28 5.21
N ASN A 112 -1.91 -17.00 4.27
CA ASN A 112 -2.82 -17.99 3.71
C ASN A 112 -2.06 -19.06 2.95
N TRP A 113 -1.06 -18.69 2.14
CA TRP A 113 -0.18 -19.65 1.46
C TRP A 113 0.56 -20.56 2.43
N LEU A 114 1.07 -20.03 3.55
CA LEU A 114 1.74 -20.81 4.59
C LEU A 114 0.77 -21.76 5.33
N LEU A 115 -0.49 -21.35 5.52
CA LEU A 115 -1.54 -22.18 6.11
C LEU A 115 -1.93 -23.33 5.17
N GLU A 116 -2.05 -23.07 3.88
CA GLU A 116 -2.43 -24.08 2.87
C GLU A 116 -1.35 -25.12 2.62
N ASN A 117 -0.09 -24.74 2.85
CA ASN A 117 1.06 -25.66 2.80
C ASN A 117 1.37 -26.35 4.15
N ASP A 118 0.45 -26.32 5.11
CA ASP A 118 0.60 -26.93 6.44
C ASP A 118 1.85 -26.46 7.22
N ILE A 119 2.42 -25.33 6.86
CA ILE A 119 3.57 -24.72 7.54
C ILE A 119 3.12 -23.99 8.81
N LEU A 120 1.97 -23.33 8.71
CA LEU A 120 1.29 -22.68 9.84
C LEU A 120 -0.07 -23.33 10.09
N LYS A 121 -0.57 -23.16 11.30
CA LYS A 121 -1.94 -23.50 11.71
C LYS A 121 -2.56 -22.36 12.48
N ILE A 122 -3.89 -22.39 12.61
CA ILE A 122 -4.62 -21.46 13.47
C ILE A 122 -4.88 -22.14 14.81
N GLU A 123 -4.46 -21.50 15.89
CA GLU A 123 -4.78 -21.88 17.27
C GLU A 123 -5.62 -20.78 17.94
N VAL A 124 -6.64 -21.17 18.69
CA VAL A 124 -7.43 -20.22 19.47
C VAL A 124 -6.77 -20.04 20.84
N ILE A 125 -6.24 -18.86 21.10
CA ILE A 125 -5.59 -18.50 22.35
C ILE A 125 -6.31 -17.26 22.91
N ASN A 126 -6.85 -17.34 24.13
CA ASN A 126 -7.61 -16.27 24.74
C ASN A 126 -8.73 -15.68 23.82
N ASN A 127 -9.52 -16.57 23.20
CA ASN A 127 -10.59 -16.24 22.25
C ASN A 127 -10.13 -15.46 21.00
N ARG A 128 -8.84 -15.54 20.65
CA ARG A 128 -8.26 -14.92 19.44
C ARG A 128 -7.62 -15.99 18.55
N ASN A 129 -7.87 -15.90 17.26
CA ASN A 129 -7.20 -16.75 16.26
C ASN A 129 -5.74 -16.32 16.12
N CYS A 130 -4.83 -17.15 16.61
CA CYS A 130 -3.39 -16.94 16.53
C CYS A 130 -2.77 -17.89 15.49
N LYS A 131 -1.88 -17.39 14.67
CA LYS A 131 -1.12 -18.21 13.74
C LYS A 131 0.09 -18.80 14.46
N ARG A 132 0.26 -20.11 14.38
CA ARG A 132 1.34 -20.85 15.04
C ARG A 132 2.01 -21.80 14.05
N PRO A 133 3.31 -22.08 14.20
CA PRO A 133 3.98 -23.07 13.36
C PRO A 133 3.44 -24.47 13.67
N THR A 134 3.29 -25.27 12.63
CA THR A 134 3.12 -26.73 12.75
C THR A 134 4.46 -27.38 13.12
N GLU A 135 4.52 -28.69 13.29
CA GLU A 135 5.81 -29.38 13.47
C GLU A 135 6.70 -29.20 12.23
N LEU A 136 6.12 -29.22 11.04
CA LEU A 136 6.82 -28.89 9.80
C LEU A 136 7.38 -27.46 9.86
N GLY A 137 6.55 -26.47 10.21
CA GLY A 137 7.01 -25.09 10.31
C GLY A 137 8.14 -24.90 11.33
N LYS A 138 8.09 -25.60 12.48
CA LYS A 138 9.17 -25.58 13.47
C LYS A 138 10.47 -26.16 12.91
N SER A 139 10.39 -27.31 12.23
CA SER A 139 11.56 -27.94 11.61
C SER A 139 12.19 -27.08 10.51
N MET A 140 11.40 -26.20 9.90
CA MET A 140 11.86 -25.22 8.90
C MET A 140 12.42 -23.92 9.51
N GLY A 141 12.47 -23.81 10.84
CA GLY A 141 13.07 -22.65 11.51
C GLY A 141 12.07 -21.53 11.88
N ILE A 142 10.79 -21.89 12.06
CA ILE A 142 9.80 -20.94 12.61
C ILE A 142 9.70 -21.13 14.13
N ALA A 143 9.89 -20.07 14.89
CA ALA A 143 9.86 -20.09 16.34
C ALA A 143 8.86 -19.05 16.91
N VAL A 144 8.23 -19.42 18.03
CA VAL A 144 7.40 -18.48 18.80
C VAL A 144 8.22 -17.99 19.97
N ARG A 145 8.36 -16.67 20.10
CA ARG A 145 9.05 -16.04 21.23
C ARG A 145 8.10 -15.18 22.02
N ARG A 146 8.15 -15.32 23.33
CA ARG A 146 7.42 -14.48 24.26
C ARG A 146 8.19 -13.21 24.55
N ILE A 147 7.61 -12.09 24.27
CA ILE A 147 8.17 -10.76 24.53
C ILE A 147 7.45 -10.16 25.73
N ASN A 148 8.21 -9.79 26.74
CA ASN A 148 7.73 -9.04 27.89
C ASN A 148 8.08 -7.57 27.67
N ASN A 149 7.07 -6.77 27.59
CA ASN A 149 7.18 -5.32 27.59
C ASN A 149 6.61 -4.84 28.94
N ASN A 150 7.03 -3.69 29.44
CA ASN A 150 6.64 -3.16 30.76
C ASN A 150 5.12 -3.07 31.00
N LEU A 151 4.30 -3.22 29.95
CA LEU A 151 2.84 -3.11 29.98
C LEU A 151 2.13 -4.43 29.63
N GLU A 152 2.70 -5.26 28.75
CA GLU A 152 2.03 -6.47 28.25
C GLU A 152 3.02 -7.56 27.88
N THR A 153 2.56 -8.81 27.99
CA THR A 153 3.27 -9.99 27.50
C THR A 153 2.57 -10.51 26.25
N TYR A 154 3.28 -10.66 25.16
CA TYR A 154 2.72 -11.17 23.89
C TYR A 154 3.71 -12.06 23.15
N ASP A 155 3.17 -12.95 22.33
CA ASP A 155 3.96 -13.87 21.55
C ASP A 155 4.17 -13.34 20.13
N ILE A 156 5.41 -13.37 19.64
CA ILE A 156 5.76 -13.06 18.25
C ILE A 156 6.29 -14.33 17.59
N VAL A 157 5.87 -14.55 16.33
CA VAL A 157 6.39 -15.62 15.48
C VAL A 157 7.55 -15.06 14.66
N PHE A 158 8.74 -15.63 14.84
CA PHE A 158 9.95 -15.32 14.11
C PHE A 158 10.25 -16.41 13.07
N TYR A 159 10.81 -15.99 11.99
CA TYR A 159 11.17 -16.82 10.84
C TYR A 159 12.68 -16.72 10.63
N SER A 160 13.36 -17.88 10.67
CA SER A 160 14.81 -17.95 10.52
C SER A 160 15.29 -17.46 9.14
N ILE A 161 16.60 -17.31 8.99
CA ILE A 161 17.21 -16.96 7.71
C ILE A 161 16.94 -18.05 6.66
N GLU A 162 17.02 -19.32 7.05
CA GLU A 162 16.75 -20.48 6.19
C GLU A 162 15.30 -20.46 5.72
N PHE A 163 14.37 -20.11 6.61
CA PHE A 163 12.96 -19.98 6.23
C PHE A 163 12.70 -18.81 5.29
N GLN A 164 13.36 -17.67 5.51
CA GLN A 164 13.28 -16.54 4.58
C GLN A 164 13.79 -16.95 3.19
N LYS A 165 14.90 -17.69 3.15
CA LYS A 165 15.43 -18.25 1.90
C LYS A 165 14.40 -19.17 1.24
N PHE A 166 13.75 -20.05 2.01
CA PHE A 166 12.68 -20.91 1.49
C PHE A 166 11.56 -20.11 0.83
N ILE A 167 11.12 -18.96 1.41
CA ILE A 167 10.11 -18.10 0.79
C ILE A 167 10.63 -17.55 -0.55
N ILE A 168 11.87 -17.11 -0.62
CA ILE A 168 12.46 -16.57 -1.85
C ILE A 168 12.60 -17.65 -2.93
N ASP A 169 13.11 -18.83 -2.55
CA ASP A 169 13.29 -19.96 -3.48
C ASP A 169 11.94 -20.48 -4.03
N ASN A 170 10.85 -20.36 -3.26
CA ASN A 170 9.50 -20.77 -3.65
C ASN A 170 8.59 -19.60 -4.04
N PHE A 171 9.18 -18.45 -4.40
CA PHE A 171 8.42 -17.23 -4.65
C PHE A 171 7.43 -17.37 -5.81
N ASN A 172 7.77 -18.13 -6.85
CA ASN A 172 6.86 -18.40 -7.97
C ASN A 172 5.59 -19.16 -7.50
N SER A 173 5.73 -20.14 -6.63
CA SER A 173 4.58 -20.86 -6.05
C SER A 173 3.69 -19.92 -5.23
N LEU A 174 4.28 -18.97 -4.47
CA LEU A 174 3.53 -17.94 -3.78
C LEU A 174 2.78 -17.02 -4.76
N LEU A 175 3.40 -16.63 -5.88
CA LEU A 175 2.75 -15.80 -6.90
C LEU A 175 1.60 -16.54 -7.60
N GLU A 176 1.77 -17.81 -7.93
CA GLU A 176 0.72 -18.67 -8.51
C GLU A 176 -0.48 -18.78 -7.56
N TYR A 177 -0.22 -19.03 -6.28
CA TYR A 177 -1.24 -19.05 -5.24
C TYR A 177 -2.04 -17.73 -5.17
N ILE A 178 -1.35 -16.58 -5.17
CA ILE A 178 -1.99 -15.26 -5.11
C ILE A 178 -2.85 -15.00 -6.34
N ARG A 179 -2.47 -15.53 -7.50
CA ARG A 179 -3.19 -15.39 -8.77
C ARG A 179 -4.36 -16.37 -8.92
N GLY A 180 -4.42 -17.39 -8.07
CA GLY A 180 -5.44 -18.43 -8.14
C GLY A 180 -5.26 -19.40 -9.32
N ILE A 181 -4.01 -19.65 -9.69
CA ILE A 181 -3.62 -20.54 -10.80
C ILE A 181 -3.11 -21.85 -10.23
#